data_a5729c35e04d15cb935fb5715c5ecd00
#
_entry.id   a5729c35e04d15cb935fb5715c5ecd00
#
_cell.length_a   1.000
_cell.length_b   1.000
_cell.length_c   1.000
_cell.angle_alpha   90.00
_cell.angle_beta   90.00
_cell.angle_gamma   90.00
#
_symmetry.space_group_name_H-M   'P 1'
#
loop_
_entity.id
_entity.type
_entity.pdbx_description
1 polymer ?
#
loop_
_entity_poly.entity_id
_entity_poly.type
_entity_poly.pdbx_seq_one_letter_code
_entity_poly.pdbx_strand_id
1 'polypeptide(L)'
;MKIQLLIISLLFMTNGLCARGLDKAFQLLPQPQSVELLPGKGIMYTDLKFVSAASDTLVPILGALTDVLPRAGHVGKGLFLQLSESNVPDSPEGYVLEVNDKGVTVTARTEAGLFYGCQTLEQLLEDSRDFDLEIPQMKITDYPAIAYRAVHLDTKHHLDRMEYYYRMIDRLARYKVNAIIWELEDKLRFTRRPEVAAPNAISKQEMQALCRYAKERNVEICPLVQGLGHAGFILKHHWELRENPDSDWEFCPSDPRTYEVQFDLYLDALEAMPYGKYLHVGGDEITAIGIDDRCKATGKTAFELQMIWLKNVCQFAVDHGRIPIFWDDMPLKYAGIWELALSDKSEEEVVKVWNTDKLDEAIGLFPKECVYMRWKYEDATTPAHRRLLEWYHDKGLKVMGATAASAGDSPFMPRRNTRSEYVKGFSQLVADNQLEGILVTAWDDGSP
;
A
#
# COMPACT_ATOMS: atom_id res chain seq x y z
N MET A 1 44.65 33.17 2.39
CA MET A 1 43.41 32.73 1.75
C MET A 1 43.54 31.25 1.34
N LYS A 2 43.90 30.34 2.26
CA LYS A 2 44.07 28.88 2.01
C LYS A 2 43.74 27.98 3.21
N ILE A 3 42.93 28.43 4.18
CA ILE A 3 42.58 27.65 5.39
C ILE A 3 41.08 27.38 5.55
N GLN A 4 40.23 27.88 4.65
CA GLN A 4 38.74 27.70 4.75
C GLN A 4 38.16 26.57 3.88
N LEU A 5 38.98 25.81 3.17
CA LEU A 5 38.51 24.72 2.30
C LEU A 5 38.69 23.31 2.88
N LEU A 6 39.19 23.18 4.11
CA LEU A 6 39.48 21.87 4.71
C LEU A 6 38.46 21.41 5.76
N ILE A 7 37.45 22.22 6.08
CA ILE A 7 36.44 21.89 7.11
C ILE A 7 35.12 21.37 6.50
N ILE A 8 34.88 21.59 5.20
CA ILE A 8 33.65 21.14 4.54
C ILE A 8 33.75 19.67 4.04
N SER A 9 34.97 19.11 3.91
CA SER A 9 35.15 17.71 3.50
C SER A 9 34.99 16.67 4.61
N LEU A 10 34.88 17.08 5.89
CA LEU A 10 34.78 16.15 7.02
C LEU A 10 33.34 15.89 7.49
N LEU A 11 32.36 16.65 7.00
CA LEU A 11 30.94 16.50 7.39
C LEU A 11 30.13 15.60 6.46
N PHE A 12 30.69 15.13 5.34
CA PHE A 12 30.00 14.21 4.43
C PHE A 12 30.46 12.74 4.55
N MET A 13 31.36 12.41 5.48
CA MET A 13 31.81 11.03 5.69
C MET A 13 31.15 10.28 6.85
N THR A 14 30.18 10.86 7.56
CA THR A 14 29.55 10.21 8.73
C THR A 14 28.27 9.45 8.45
N ASN A 15 27.68 9.56 7.25
CA ASN A 15 26.43 8.86 6.91
C ASN A 15 26.63 7.51 6.19
N GLY A 16 27.86 7.04 6.01
CA GLY A 16 28.17 5.76 5.35
C GLY A 16 28.69 4.66 6.26
N LEU A 17 28.77 4.88 7.59
CA LEU A 17 29.46 3.95 8.50
C LEU A 17 28.55 3.07 9.37
N CYS A 18 27.23 3.32 9.39
CA CYS A 18 26.34 2.59 10.31
C CYS A 18 25.86 1.22 9.85
N ALA A 19 25.88 0.93 8.54
CA ALA A 19 25.43 -0.37 8.00
C ALA A 19 26.57 -1.41 7.84
N ARG A 20 27.81 -1.07 8.19
CA ARG A 20 28.99 -1.94 7.99
C ARG A 20 29.34 -2.86 9.16
N GLY A 21 28.55 -2.86 10.21
CA GLY A 21 28.93 -3.53 11.46
C GLY A 21 28.13 -4.78 11.84
N LEU A 22 26.90 -4.97 11.33
CA LEU A 22 26.19 -6.24 11.52
C LEU A 22 26.84 -7.33 10.68
N ASP A 23 27.03 -8.52 11.27
CA ASP A 23 27.43 -9.70 10.51
C ASP A 23 26.47 -9.87 9.32
N LYS A 24 26.99 -10.29 8.17
CA LYS A 24 26.21 -10.53 6.96
C LYS A 24 25.09 -11.57 7.14
N ALA A 25 25.16 -12.33 8.23
CA ALA A 25 24.12 -13.27 8.62
C ALA A 25 22.83 -12.55 9.07
N PHE A 26 22.92 -11.35 9.67
CA PHE A 26 21.77 -10.60 10.12
C PHE A 26 21.25 -9.68 9.01
N GLN A 27 20.19 -10.11 8.31
CA GLN A 27 19.59 -9.40 7.18
C GLN A 27 18.21 -8.87 7.54
N LEU A 28 18.16 -7.67 8.14
CA LEU A 28 16.90 -7.03 8.49
C LEU A 28 16.19 -6.44 7.26
N LEU A 29 14.93 -6.82 7.05
CA LEU A 29 14.05 -6.34 5.98
C LEU A 29 12.70 -5.89 6.55
N PRO A 30 12.27 -4.63 6.28
CA PRO A 30 13.05 -3.54 5.69
C PRO A 30 14.29 -3.19 6.51
N GLN A 31 15.30 -2.58 5.86
CA GLN A 31 16.47 -2.10 6.58
C GLN A 31 16.07 -0.98 7.53
N PRO A 32 16.41 -1.05 8.82
CA PRO A 32 16.13 0.01 9.79
C PRO A 32 16.83 1.33 9.45
N GLN A 33 16.25 2.43 9.93
CA GLN A 33 16.82 3.78 9.74
C GLN A 33 18.22 3.90 10.37
N SER A 34 18.45 3.26 11.51
CA SER A 34 19.75 3.29 12.18
C SER A 34 20.01 2.01 12.96
N VAL A 35 21.23 1.50 12.88
CA VAL A 35 21.76 0.40 13.70
C VAL A 35 23.10 0.83 14.28
N GLU A 36 23.17 0.92 15.61
CA GLU A 36 24.37 1.25 16.37
C GLU A 36 24.85 0.01 17.14
N LEU A 37 26.03 -0.50 16.83
CA LEU A 37 26.64 -1.60 17.58
C LEU A 37 27.25 -1.07 18.88
N LEU A 38 26.98 -1.78 19.97
CA LEU A 38 27.49 -1.44 21.30
C LEU A 38 28.55 -2.45 21.74
N PRO A 39 29.54 -2.03 22.57
CA PRO A 39 30.54 -2.95 23.07
C PRO A 39 29.96 -3.91 24.10
N GLY A 40 30.39 -5.18 24.04
CA GLY A 40 29.96 -6.21 25.00
C GLY A 40 29.71 -7.55 24.35
N LYS A 41 29.44 -8.56 25.18
CA LYS A 41 29.08 -9.89 24.74
C LYS A 41 27.61 -9.87 24.28
N GLY A 42 27.33 -10.46 23.12
CA GLY A 42 25.99 -10.63 22.59
C GLY A 42 25.10 -11.59 23.39
N ILE A 43 23.94 -11.84 22.87
CA ILE A 43 22.96 -12.80 23.44
C ILE A 43 22.59 -13.83 22.38
N MET A 44 22.43 -15.10 22.77
CA MET A 44 21.86 -16.14 21.92
C MET A 44 20.32 -16.06 21.96
N TYR A 45 19.65 -16.47 20.88
CA TYR A 45 18.19 -16.54 20.88
C TYR A 45 17.66 -17.40 22.05
N THR A 46 18.40 -18.44 22.47
CA THR A 46 18.07 -19.31 23.60
C THR A 46 18.18 -18.63 24.96
N ASP A 47 18.89 -17.49 25.05
CA ASP A 47 19.07 -16.75 26.32
C ASP A 47 17.83 -15.91 26.67
N LEU A 48 16.94 -15.64 25.70
CA LEU A 48 15.78 -14.79 25.91
C LEU A 48 14.59 -15.59 26.49
N LYS A 49 13.93 -14.98 27.46
CA LYS A 49 12.61 -15.37 27.92
C LYS A 49 11.71 -14.15 27.98
N PHE A 50 10.46 -14.35 27.70
CA PHE A 50 9.49 -13.28 27.89
C PHE A 50 9.31 -12.99 29.39
N VAL A 51 9.48 -11.74 29.77
CA VAL A 51 9.20 -11.22 31.10
C VAL A 51 8.09 -10.19 30.92
N SER A 52 6.88 -10.62 31.15
CA SER A 52 5.62 -9.86 31.26
C SER A 52 5.59 -8.47 30.59
N ALA A 53 4.72 -8.29 29.61
CA ALA A 53 4.33 -6.96 29.16
C ALA A 53 3.71 -6.17 30.33
N ALA A 54 3.89 -4.86 30.34
CA ALA A 54 3.26 -3.98 31.32
C ALA A 54 1.72 -3.98 31.26
N SER A 55 1.13 -4.66 30.26
CA SER A 55 -0.31 -4.73 30.03
C SER A 55 -0.67 -6.01 29.27
N ASP A 56 -1.79 -6.64 29.63
CA ASP A 56 -2.37 -7.80 28.94
C ASP A 56 -2.73 -7.48 27.47
N THR A 57 -2.90 -6.21 27.10
CA THR A 57 -3.16 -5.75 25.73
C THR A 57 -1.95 -5.95 24.80
N LEU A 58 -0.75 -6.11 25.35
CA LEU A 58 0.48 -6.33 24.58
C LEU A 58 0.74 -7.81 24.25
N VAL A 59 -0.02 -8.72 24.81
CA VAL A 59 0.13 -10.18 24.55
C VAL A 59 -0.07 -10.54 23.08
N PRO A 60 -1.05 -9.97 22.32
CA PRO A 60 -1.19 -10.26 20.90
C PRO A 60 0.00 -9.82 20.06
N ILE A 61 0.72 -8.76 20.49
CA ILE A 61 1.92 -8.25 19.80
C ILE A 61 3.05 -9.29 19.75
N LEU A 62 3.06 -10.20 20.72
CA LEU A 62 4.06 -11.26 20.85
C LEU A 62 3.77 -12.51 20.01
N GLY A 63 2.62 -12.57 19.34
CA GLY A 63 2.20 -13.78 18.61
C GLY A 63 3.26 -14.31 17.64
N ALA A 64 3.93 -13.41 16.90
CA ALA A 64 5.01 -13.77 15.99
C ALA A 64 6.26 -14.28 16.72
N LEU A 65 6.56 -13.76 17.91
CA LEU A 65 7.74 -14.13 18.70
C LEU A 65 7.56 -15.48 19.42
N THR A 66 6.33 -15.94 19.65
CA THR A 66 6.06 -17.19 20.40
C THR A 66 6.61 -18.43 19.72
N ASP A 67 6.74 -18.41 18.39
CA ASP A 67 7.28 -19.53 17.61
C ASP A 67 8.81 -19.59 17.62
N VAL A 68 9.46 -18.47 17.90
CA VAL A 68 10.93 -18.32 17.90
C VAL A 68 11.50 -18.34 19.32
N LEU A 69 10.78 -17.79 20.29
CA LEU A 69 11.22 -17.77 21.70
C LEU A 69 11.19 -19.15 22.33
N PRO A 70 12.20 -19.50 23.16
CA PRO A 70 12.21 -20.74 23.90
C PRO A 70 10.97 -20.87 24.80
N ARG A 71 10.37 -22.07 24.83
CA ARG A 71 9.23 -22.37 25.71
C ARG A 71 9.63 -22.22 27.17
N ALA A 72 8.69 -21.75 28.01
CA ALA A 72 8.87 -21.44 29.43
C ALA A 72 9.61 -22.53 30.22
N GLY A 73 10.57 -22.14 31.08
CA GLY A 73 11.32 -23.02 31.96
C GLY A 73 12.82 -22.71 32.13
N HIS A 74 13.40 -21.89 31.25
CA HIS A 74 14.82 -21.54 31.33
C HIS A 74 15.03 -20.25 32.14
N VAL A 75 16.05 -20.21 32.96
CA VAL A 75 16.57 -18.97 33.56
C VAL A 75 17.25 -18.21 32.41
N GLY A 76 16.70 -17.06 32.00
CA GLY A 76 17.20 -16.32 30.84
C GLY A 76 17.10 -14.81 31.02
N LYS A 77 17.62 -14.09 30.04
CA LYS A 77 17.57 -12.62 29.91
C LYS A 77 16.17 -12.16 29.51
N GLY A 78 15.76 -10.98 29.99
CA GLY A 78 14.38 -10.50 29.78
C GLY A 78 14.11 -9.95 28.38
N LEU A 79 12.87 -10.08 27.92
CA LEU A 79 12.29 -9.27 26.85
C LEU A 79 11.30 -8.30 27.50
N PHE A 80 11.52 -7.00 27.29
CA PHE A 80 10.72 -5.93 27.85
C PHE A 80 10.07 -5.11 26.74
N LEU A 81 8.75 -4.89 26.82
CA LEU A 81 8.00 -3.99 25.95
C LEU A 81 7.58 -2.76 26.75
N GLN A 82 7.89 -1.57 26.24
CA GLN A 82 7.64 -0.31 26.95
C GLN A 82 6.96 0.71 26.03
N LEU A 83 5.89 1.32 26.52
CA LEU A 83 5.31 2.52 25.89
C LEU A 83 5.97 3.75 26.52
N SER A 84 6.47 4.67 25.69
CA SER A 84 7.14 5.90 26.11
C SER A 84 7.04 6.98 25.05
N GLU A 85 6.83 8.21 25.51
CA GLU A 85 6.89 9.40 24.65
C GLU A 85 8.33 9.95 24.47
N SER A 86 9.28 9.46 25.29
CA SER A 86 10.65 9.97 25.32
C SER A 86 11.64 9.03 24.65
N ASN A 87 12.62 9.60 23.95
CA ASN A 87 13.74 8.89 23.31
C ASN A 87 13.32 7.85 22.24
N VAL A 88 12.18 8.06 21.62
CA VAL A 88 11.65 7.26 20.51
C VAL A 88 11.32 8.16 19.32
N PRO A 89 11.30 7.64 18.08
CA PRO A 89 10.93 8.42 16.91
C PRO A 89 9.55 9.06 17.06
N ASP A 90 9.38 10.24 16.45
CA ASP A 90 8.08 10.92 16.35
C ASP A 90 7.25 10.32 15.21
N SER A 91 6.87 9.07 15.38
CA SER A 91 6.06 8.30 14.44
C SER A 91 5.23 7.28 15.22
N PRO A 92 3.96 7.07 14.91
CA PRO A 92 3.14 6.05 15.56
C PRO A 92 3.65 4.62 15.32
N GLU A 93 4.40 4.38 14.25
CA GLU A 93 5.01 3.09 13.94
C GLU A 93 6.50 3.05 14.33
N GLY A 94 7.04 4.14 14.90
CA GLY A 94 8.44 4.24 15.29
C GLY A 94 8.76 3.49 16.58
N TYR A 95 9.97 2.93 16.65
CA TYR A 95 10.44 2.21 17.83
C TYR A 95 11.96 2.34 18.02
N VAL A 96 12.40 2.04 19.22
CA VAL A 96 13.78 1.76 19.58
C VAL A 96 13.88 0.34 20.12
N LEU A 97 14.78 -0.48 19.57
CA LEU A 97 15.10 -1.81 20.03
C LEU A 97 16.53 -1.82 20.56
N GLU A 98 16.71 -2.18 21.83
CA GLU A 98 18.03 -2.26 22.47
C GLU A 98 18.33 -3.68 22.91
N VAL A 99 19.48 -4.20 22.48
CA VAL A 99 20.03 -5.49 22.92
C VAL A 99 21.22 -5.21 23.84
N ASN A 100 21.17 -5.72 25.07
CA ASN A 100 22.23 -5.57 26.07
C ASN A 100 22.42 -6.85 26.91
N ASP A 101 23.27 -6.81 27.91
CA ASP A 101 23.58 -7.95 28.78
C ASP A 101 22.41 -8.42 29.65
N LYS A 102 21.36 -7.60 29.80
CA LYS A 102 20.13 -7.92 30.55
C LYS A 102 19.04 -8.54 29.68
N GLY A 103 19.15 -8.37 28.37
CA GLY A 103 18.16 -8.87 27.41
C GLY A 103 17.85 -7.89 26.29
N VAL A 104 16.59 -7.84 25.89
CA VAL A 104 16.10 -6.97 24.83
C VAL A 104 14.98 -6.08 25.37
N THR A 105 15.04 -4.80 25.02
CA THR A 105 13.96 -3.84 25.29
C THR A 105 13.46 -3.26 23.97
N VAL A 106 12.15 -3.28 23.75
CA VAL A 106 11.49 -2.56 22.65
C VAL A 106 10.68 -1.43 23.26
N THR A 107 10.99 -0.20 22.85
CA THR A 107 10.32 1.01 23.32
C THR A 107 9.68 1.74 22.15
N ALA A 108 8.42 2.14 22.27
CA ALA A 108 7.68 2.87 21.24
C ALA A 108 6.63 3.79 21.85
N ARG A 109 6.07 4.72 21.05
CA ARG A 109 4.94 5.58 21.46
C ARG A 109 3.62 4.85 21.49
N THR A 110 3.46 3.87 20.60
CA THR A 110 2.20 3.16 20.38
C THR A 110 2.40 1.65 20.35
N GLU A 111 1.31 0.90 20.45
CA GLU A 111 1.31 -0.55 20.28
C GLU A 111 1.77 -0.95 18.85
N ALA A 112 1.48 -0.16 17.82
CA ALA A 112 1.94 -0.41 16.46
C ALA A 112 3.48 -0.33 16.37
N GLY A 113 4.11 0.66 17.02
CA GLY A 113 5.56 0.74 17.09
C GLY A 113 6.19 -0.44 17.83
N LEU A 114 5.59 -0.89 18.95
CA LEU A 114 6.03 -2.10 19.65
C LEU A 114 5.90 -3.34 18.74
N PHE A 115 4.79 -3.47 18.02
CA PHE A 115 4.58 -4.56 17.07
C PHE A 115 5.70 -4.60 16.01
N TYR A 116 6.02 -3.48 15.36
CA TYR A 116 7.07 -3.44 14.35
C TYR A 116 8.48 -3.65 14.93
N GLY A 117 8.72 -3.22 16.16
CA GLY A 117 9.94 -3.57 16.88
C GLY A 117 10.05 -5.08 17.15
N CYS A 118 8.94 -5.75 17.48
CA CYS A 118 8.87 -7.20 17.61
C CYS A 118 9.10 -7.93 16.28
N GLN A 119 8.60 -7.39 15.15
CA GLN A 119 8.89 -7.98 13.82
C GLN A 119 10.40 -7.91 13.49
N THR A 120 11.08 -6.84 13.88
CA THR A 120 12.55 -6.74 13.73
C THR A 120 13.27 -7.71 14.66
N LEU A 121 12.81 -7.84 15.90
CA LEU A 121 13.38 -8.80 16.86
C LEU A 121 13.19 -10.24 16.37
N GLU A 122 12.04 -10.59 15.80
CA GLU A 122 11.78 -11.91 15.23
C GLU A 122 12.84 -12.28 14.19
N GLN A 123 13.17 -11.35 13.27
CA GLN A 123 14.21 -11.57 12.25
C GLN A 123 15.58 -11.80 12.90
N LEU A 124 15.96 -11.00 13.91
CA LEU A 124 17.22 -11.18 14.64
C LEU A 124 17.30 -12.55 15.34
N LEU A 125 16.20 -12.99 15.96
CA LEU A 125 16.14 -14.27 16.64
C LEU A 125 16.20 -15.47 15.69
N GLU A 126 15.53 -15.36 14.53
CA GLU A 126 15.60 -16.37 13.48
C GLU A 126 17.01 -16.50 12.91
N ASP A 127 17.65 -15.38 12.58
CA ASP A 127 19.03 -15.39 12.07
C ASP A 127 19.99 -15.94 13.13
N SER A 128 19.84 -15.56 14.41
CA SER A 128 20.62 -16.13 15.53
C SER A 128 20.47 -17.65 15.61
N ARG A 129 19.24 -18.16 15.48
CA ARG A 129 18.92 -19.58 15.51
C ARG A 129 19.52 -20.32 14.30
N ASP A 130 19.29 -19.78 13.10
CA ASP A 130 19.57 -20.47 11.85
C ASP A 130 21.06 -20.50 11.55
N PHE A 131 21.83 -19.52 12.04
CA PHE A 131 23.28 -19.42 11.87
C PHE A 131 24.08 -19.74 13.15
N ASP A 132 23.41 -20.05 14.28
CA ASP A 132 24.04 -20.28 15.59
C ASP A 132 24.98 -19.12 16.02
N LEU A 133 24.50 -17.89 15.89
CA LEU A 133 25.23 -16.67 16.17
C LEU A 133 24.65 -15.86 17.32
N GLU A 134 25.52 -15.25 18.13
CA GLU A 134 25.09 -14.26 19.12
C GLU A 134 24.58 -13.00 18.42
N ILE A 135 23.40 -12.52 18.83
CA ILE A 135 22.89 -11.18 18.47
C ILE A 135 23.78 -10.17 19.20
N PRO A 136 24.53 -9.31 18.51
CA PRO A 136 25.43 -8.36 19.18
C PRO A 136 24.66 -7.35 20.04
N GLN A 137 25.31 -6.77 21.04
CA GLN A 137 24.74 -5.62 21.72
C GLN A 137 24.60 -4.47 20.73
N MET A 138 23.37 -3.93 20.64
CA MET A 138 23.07 -2.89 19.67
C MET A 138 21.86 -2.05 20.07
N LYS A 139 21.74 -0.90 19.42
CA LYS A 139 20.56 -0.06 19.42
C LYS A 139 20.08 0.11 17.98
N ILE A 140 18.84 -0.29 17.73
CA ILE A 140 18.13 -0.05 16.46
C ILE A 140 17.12 1.05 16.70
N THR A 141 17.12 2.07 15.84
CA THR A 141 16.08 3.10 15.78
C THR A 141 15.44 3.03 14.41
N ASP A 142 14.12 2.85 14.36
CA ASP A 142 13.42 2.68 13.10
C ASP A 142 12.04 3.35 13.09
N TYR A 143 11.65 3.81 11.92
CA TYR A 143 10.35 4.39 11.61
C TYR A 143 10.14 4.37 10.09
N PRO A 144 8.88 4.34 9.60
CA PRO A 144 8.62 4.28 8.16
C PRO A 144 8.94 5.61 7.47
N ALA A 145 9.61 5.54 6.32
CA ALA A 145 9.76 6.69 5.41
C ALA A 145 8.47 6.96 4.60
N ILE A 146 7.62 5.96 4.45
CA ILE A 146 6.33 6.03 3.75
C ILE A 146 5.25 5.56 4.71
N ALA A 147 4.25 6.40 4.98
CA ALA A 147 3.21 6.11 5.97
C ALA A 147 2.27 4.98 5.52
N TYR A 148 1.85 4.95 4.26
CA TYR A 148 0.94 3.93 3.71
C TYR A 148 1.68 3.05 2.71
N ARG A 149 1.86 1.78 3.06
CA ARG A 149 2.64 0.79 2.31
C ARG A 149 1.73 -0.38 1.98
N ALA A 150 1.06 -0.28 0.83
CA ALA A 150 0.01 -1.21 0.44
C ALA A 150 0.47 -2.20 -0.62
N VAL A 151 -0.15 -3.37 -0.60
CA VAL A 151 -0.17 -4.30 -1.73
C VAL A 151 -1.58 -4.36 -2.30
N HIS A 152 -1.68 -4.45 -3.62
CA HIS A 152 -2.93 -4.78 -4.29
C HIS A 152 -3.05 -6.29 -4.41
N LEU A 153 -4.19 -6.80 -4.02
CA LEU A 153 -4.55 -8.20 -4.21
C LEU A 153 -5.69 -8.28 -5.20
N ASP A 154 -5.43 -8.89 -6.33
CA ASP A 154 -6.41 -9.12 -7.38
C ASP A 154 -6.86 -10.59 -7.35
N THR A 155 -8.15 -10.81 -7.21
CA THR A 155 -8.75 -12.15 -7.20
C THR A 155 -9.86 -12.31 -8.22
N LYS A 156 -9.89 -11.43 -9.23
CA LYS A 156 -10.96 -11.43 -10.25
C LYS A 156 -11.08 -12.74 -11.01
N HIS A 157 -9.96 -13.42 -11.31
CA HIS A 157 -9.97 -14.67 -12.07
C HIS A 157 -9.94 -15.93 -11.20
N HIS A 158 -9.31 -15.88 -10.01
CA HIS A 158 -9.26 -17.01 -9.10
C HIS A 158 -9.41 -16.60 -7.64
N LEU A 159 -9.71 -17.54 -6.78
CA LEU A 159 -9.82 -17.37 -5.35
C LEU A 159 -9.05 -18.48 -4.65
N ASP A 160 -8.07 -18.09 -3.85
CA ASP A 160 -7.31 -19.01 -3.01
C ASP A 160 -8.12 -19.48 -1.79
N ARG A 161 -7.57 -20.48 -1.09
CA ARG A 161 -8.11 -20.89 0.20
C ARG A 161 -7.85 -19.82 1.26
N MET A 162 -8.77 -19.66 2.20
CA MET A 162 -8.67 -18.64 3.25
C MET A 162 -7.37 -18.72 4.05
N GLU A 163 -6.82 -19.93 4.27
CA GLU A 163 -5.55 -20.12 4.98
C GLU A 163 -4.36 -19.46 4.26
N TYR A 164 -4.43 -19.32 2.94
CA TYR A 164 -3.41 -18.59 2.18
C TYR A 164 -3.40 -17.10 2.57
N TYR A 165 -4.59 -16.48 2.64
CA TYR A 165 -4.70 -15.06 2.98
C TYR A 165 -4.26 -14.76 4.41
N TYR A 166 -4.54 -15.63 5.37
CA TYR A 166 -4.02 -15.52 6.75
C TYR A 166 -2.49 -15.54 6.77
N ARG A 167 -1.86 -16.52 6.09
CA ARG A 167 -0.39 -16.60 5.99
C ARG A 167 0.22 -15.40 5.24
N MET A 168 -0.48 -14.91 4.21
CA MET A 168 -0.04 -13.72 3.47
C MET A 168 -0.01 -12.49 4.38
N ILE A 169 -1.04 -12.29 5.20
CA ILE A 169 -1.09 -11.19 6.17
C ILE A 169 0.09 -11.29 7.15
N ASP A 170 0.41 -12.46 7.67
CA ASP A 170 1.57 -12.65 8.56
C ASP A 170 2.87 -12.25 7.85
N ARG A 171 3.04 -12.64 6.59
CA ARG A 171 4.23 -12.27 5.80
C ARG A 171 4.30 -10.78 5.50
N LEU A 172 3.20 -10.15 5.16
CA LEU A 172 3.12 -8.71 4.92
C LEU A 172 3.48 -7.93 6.20
N ALA A 173 2.91 -8.31 7.33
CA ALA A 173 3.19 -7.72 8.63
C ALA A 173 4.69 -7.85 9.01
N ARG A 174 5.29 -9.02 8.77
CA ARG A 174 6.72 -9.27 9.00
C ARG A 174 7.61 -8.27 8.24
N TYR A 175 7.24 -7.91 7.01
CA TYR A 175 7.94 -6.92 6.19
C TYR A 175 7.40 -5.50 6.36
N LYS A 176 6.60 -5.25 7.40
CA LYS A 176 6.05 -3.94 7.76
C LYS A 176 5.19 -3.31 6.66
N VAL A 177 4.59 -4.12 5.80
CA VAL A 177 3.49 -3.69 4.92
C VAL A 177 2.26 -3.52 5.80
N ASN A 178 1.56 -2.37 5.69
CA ASN A 178 0.48 -2.03 6.61
C ASN A 178 -0.89 -1.93 5.95
N ALA A 179 -1.01 -2.30 4.67
CA ALA A 179 -2.30 -2.27 4.01
C ALA A 179 -2.41 -3.27 2.84
N ILE A 180 -3.63 -3.68 2.58
CA ILE A 180 -4.06 -4.41 1.38
C ILE A 180 -5.20 -3.61 0.75
N ILE A 181 -5.09 -3.31 -0.55
CA ILE A 181 -6.23 -2.88 -1.37
C ILE A 181 -6.66 -4.11 -2.18
N TRP A 182 -7.87 -4.60 -1.93
CA TRP A 182 -8.31 -5.89 -2.45
C TRP A 182 -9.40 -5.71 -3.50
N GLU A 183 -9.09 -6.12 -4.72
CA GLU A 183 -10.02 -6.20 -5.83
C GLU A 183 -10.67 -7.59 -5.87
N LEU A 184 -11.93 -7.66 -5.49
CA LEU A 184 -12.67 -8.91 -5.31
C LEU A 184 -13.61 -9.21 -6.48
N GLU A 185 -14.08 -8.18 -7.19
CA GLU A 185 -15.14 -8.31 -8.19
C GLU A 185 -16.30 -9.19 -7.70
N ASP A 186 -16.60 -10.29 -8.38
CA ASP A 186 -17.67 -11.22 -8.01
C ASP A 186 -17.29 -12.20 -6.87
N LYS A 187 -16.07 -12.10 -6.30
CA LYS A 187 -15.59 -12.99 -5.24
C LYS A 187 -15.99 -12.56 -3.82
N LEU A 188 -16.72 -11.46 -3.65
CA LEU A 188 -17.41 -11.13 -2.41
C LEU A 188 -18.89 -11.51 -2.53
N ARG A 189 -19.45 -12.14 -1.48
CA ARG A 189 -20.86 -12.48 -1.43
C ARG A 189 -21.69 -11.24 -1.11
N PHE A 190 -22.07 -10.53 -2.15
CA PHE A 190 -22.98 -9.38 -2.05
C PHE A 190 -24.36 -9.85 -1.59
N THR A 191 -24.96 -9.09 -0.68
CA THR A 191 -26.29 -9.37 -0.12
C THR A 191 -27.37 -8.48 -0.70
N ARG A 192 -26.98 -7.27 -1.12
CA ARG A 192 -27.87 -6.31 -1.80
C ARG A 192 -28.04 -6.64 -3.28
N ARG A 193 -27.00 -7.18 -3.90
CA ARG A 193 -26.96 -7.61 -5.31
C ARG A 193 -26.43 -9.05 -5.41
N PRO A 194 -27.18 -10.03 -4.92
CA PRO A 194 -26.70 -11.42 -4.85
C PRO A 194 -26.42 -12.04 -6.22
N GLU A 195 -27.01 -11.52 -7.29
CA GLU A 195 -26.79 -11.94 -8.69
C GLU A 195 -25.36 -11.68 -9.16
N VAL A 196 -24.67 -10.71 -8.56
CA VAL A 196 -23.28 -10.36 -8.93
C VAL A 196 -22.27 -11.36 -8.36
N ALA A 197 -22.58 -11.99 -7.22
CA ALA A 197 -21.64 -12.84 -6.52
C ALA A 197 -21.42 -14.19 -7.19
N ALA A 198 -20.16 -14.62 -7.34
CA ALA A 198 -19.82 -15.97 -7.77
C ALA A 198 -20.26 -17.03 -6.73
N PRO A 199 -20.53 -18.28 -7.15
CA PRO A 199 -20.96 -19.35 -6.23
C PRO A 199 -19.96 -19.62 -5.09
N ASN A 200 -18.66 -19.44 -5.32
CA ASN A 200 -17.57 -19.64 -4.36
C ASN A 200 -17.12 -18.34 -3.67
N ALA A 201 -17.89 -17.26 -3.77
CA ALA A 201 -17.54 -15.97 -3.19
C ALA A 201 -17.39 -16.04 -1.66
N ILE A 202 -16.43 -15.27 -1.13
CA ILE A 202 -16.16 -15.11 0.30
C ILE A 202 -17.39 -14.48 0.95
N SER A 203 -17.85 -15.04 2.06
CA SER A 203 -18.92 -14.41 2.83
C SER A 203 -18.43 -13.15 3.55
N LYS A 204 -19.34 -12.22 3.86
CA LYS A 204 -19.00 -11.04 4.68
C LYS A 204 -18.40 -11.41 6.01
N GLN A 205 -18.89 -12.50 6.66
CA GLN A 205 -18.40 -12.95 7.95
C GLN A 205 -16.96 -13.47 7.88
N GLU A 206 -16.61 -14.23 6.85
CA GLU A 206 -15.24 -14.69 6.61
C GLU A 206 -14.30 -13.51 6.34
N MET A 207 -14.72 -12.56 5.50
CA MET A 207 -13.94 -11.35 5.22
C MET A 207 -13.75 -10.49 6.48
N GLN A 208 -14.79 -10.30 7.30
CA GLN A 208 -14.69 -9.58 8.57
C GLN A 208 -13.75 -10.28 9.55
N ALA A 209 -13.74 -11.62 9.59
CA ALA A 209 -12.79 -12.37 10.42
C ALA A 209 -11.35 -12.13 9.97
N LEU A 210 -11.11 -12.17 8.66
CA LEU A 210 -9.81 -11.86 8.08
C LEU A 210 -9.37 -10.41 8.34
N CYS A 211 -10.29 -9.46 8.25
CA CYS A 211 -10.01 -8.05 8.55
C CYS A 211 -9.66 -7.82 10.04
N ARG A 212 -10.29 -8.54 10.98
CA ARG A 212 -9.89 -8.50 12.39
C ARG A 212 -8.49 -9.05 12.59
N TYR A 213 -8.19 -10.19 11.97
CA TYR A 213 -6.87 -10.81 12.02
C TYR A 213 -5.77 -9.88 11.47
N ALA A 214 -6.05 -9.22 10.34
CA ALA A 214 -5.15 -8.24 9.73
C ALA A 214 -4.93 -7.02 10.64
N LYS A 215 -6.01 -6.48 11.23
CA LYS A 215 -5.96 -5.35 12.14
C LYS A 215 -5.07 -5.61 13.37
N GLU A 216 -5.15 -6.82 13.95
CA GLU A 216 -4.29 -7.25 15.06
C GLU A 216 -2.79 -7.27 14.67
N ARG A 217 -2.47 -7.26 13.37
CA ARG A 217 -1.13 -7.22 12.78
C ARG A 217 -0.77 -5.88 12.15
N ASN A 218 -1.54 -4.85 12.49
CA ASN A 218 -1.39 -3.50 11.92
C ASN A 218 -1.46 -3.47 10.38
N VAL A 219 -2.25 -4.38 9.79
CA VAL A 219 -2.56 -4.39 8.36
C VAL A 219 -4.03 -4.05 8.18
N GLU A 220 -4.34 -2.96 7.48
CA GLU A 220 -5.72 -2.67 7.09
C GLU A 220 -6.07 -3.30 5.75
N ILE A 221 -7.33 -3.72 5.57
CA ILE A 221 -7.84 -4.21 4.29
C ILE A 221 -8.89 -3.22 3.80
N CYS A 222 -8.66 -2.66 2.61
CA CYS A 222 -9.53 -1.70 1.95
C CYS A 222 -10.11 -2.34 0.67
N PRO A 223 -11.41 -2.17 0.39
CA PRO A 223 -11.98 -2.67 -0.86
C PRO A 223 -11.58 -1.82 -2.05
N LEU A 224 -11.30 -2.48 -3.18
CA LEU A 224 -11.40 -1.95 -4.51
C LEU A 224 -12.63 -2.57 -5.15
N VAL A 225 -13.60 -1.74 -5.50
CA VAL A 225 -14.79 -2.15 -6.24
C VAL A 225 -14.81 -1.35 -7.53
N GLN A 226 -14.52 -2.02 -8.62
CA GLN A 226 -14.47 -1.41 -9.94
C GLN A 226 -15.78 -0.71 -10.29
N GLY A 227 -15.66 0.44 -10.90
CA GLY A 227 -16.77 1.28 -11.29
C GLY A 227 -16.45 2.15 -12.47
N LEU A 228 -17.43 2.49 -13.24
CA LEU A 228 -17.44 3.03 -14.57
C LEU A 228 -16.83 2.06 -15.59
N GLY A 229 -15.53 1.75 -15.55
CA GLY A 229 -14.87 0.69 -16.33
C GLY A 229 -14.71 -0.61 -15.54
N HIS A 230 -14.17 -1.63 -16.21
CA HIS A 230 -13.96 -2.98 -15.65
C HIS A 230 -15.22 -3.58 -14.99
N ALA A 231 -16.40 -3.16 -15.47
CA ALA A 231 -17.68 -3.47 -14.84
C ALA A 231 -18.31 -4.78 -15.33
N GLY A 232 -17.59 -5.61 -16.08
CA GLY A 232 -18.11 -6.84 -16.69
C GLY A 232 -18.74 -7.81 -15.69
N PHE A 233 -18.18 -7.93 -14.49
CA PHE A 233 -18.73 -8.78 -13.44
C PHE A 233 -20.12 -8.33 -12.95
N ILE A 234 -20.50 -7.07 -13.16
CA ILE A 234 -21.80 -6.48 -12.84
C ILE A 234 -22.69 -6.46 -14.09
N LEU A 235 -22.15 -5.94 -15.21
CA LEU A 235 -22.92 -5.64 -16.42
C LEU A 235 -23.35 -6.88 -17.21
N LYS A 236 -22.77 -8.05 -16.92
CA LYS A 236 -23.32 -9.34 -17.40
C LYS A 236 -24.72 -9.62 -16.83
N HIS A 237 -25.07 -9.03 -15.67
CA HIS A 237 -26.39 -9.16 -15.02
C HIS A 237 -27.28 -7.93 -15.21
N HIS A 238 -26.68 -6.77 -15.52
CA HIS A 238 -27.35 -5.47 -15.65
C HIS A 238 -27.05 -4.84 -17.03
N TRP A 239 -27.35 -5.60 -18.10
CA TRP A 239 -27.05 -5.19 -19.48
C TRP A 239 -27.70 -3.84 -19.87
N GLU A 240 -28.83 -3.48 -19.24
CA GLU A 240 -29.54 -2.22 -19.45
C GLU A 240 -28.79 -0.98 -18.95
N LEU A 241 -27.74 -1.18 -18.13
CA LEU A 241 -26.90 -0.12 -17.60
C LEU A 241 -25.60 0.11 -18.40
N ARG A 242 -25.38 -0.67 -19.45
CA ARG A 242 -24.21 -0.54 -20.31
C ARG A 242 -24.19 0.82 -21.01
N GLU A 243 -23.03 1.41 -21.14
CA GLU A 243 -22.79 2.58 -21.97
C GLU A 243 -22.75 2.20 -23.46
N ASN A 244 -22.10 1.07 -23.78
CA ASN A 244 -22.13 0.45 -25.10
C ASN A 244 -22.95 -0.84 -25.03
N PRO A 245 -24.06 -0.96 -25.79
CA PRO A 245 -24.87 -2.17 -25.77
C PRO A 245 -24.13 -3.46 -26.15
N ASP A 246 -23.07 -3.32 -26.96
CA ASP A 246 -22.25 -4.43 -27.43
C ASP A 246 -21.06 -4.79 -26.51
N SER A 247 -20.91 -4.07 -25.40
CA SER A 247 -19.82 -4.26 -24.45
C SER A 247 -20.33 -4.24 -23.00
N ASP A 248 -19.81 -5.09 -22.15
CA ASP A 248 -20.06 -5.06 -20.71
C ASP A 248 -18.93 -4.38 -19.93
N TRP A 249 -18.07 -3.60 -20.61
CA TRP A 249 -16.92 -2.97 -20.00
C TRP A 249 -17.27 -1.73 -19.18
N GLU A 250 -18.16 -0.86 -19.69
CA GLU A 250 -18.48 0.42 -19.07
C GLU A 250 -19.97 0.56 -18.69
N PHE A 251 -20.19 1.17 -17.53
CA PHE A 251 -21.49 1.70 -17.13
C PHE A 251 -21.84 2.98 -17.88
N CYS A 252 -23.14 3.23 -18.08
CA CYS A 252 -23.65 4.55 -18.45
C CYS A 252 -23.67 5.47 -17.22
N PRO A 253 -22.79 6.50 -17.13
CA PRO A 253 -22.73 7.40 -15.97
C PRO A 253 -23.94 8.35 -15.86
N SER A 254 -24.75 8.43 -16.91
CA SER A 254 -25.96 9.27 -16.95
C SER A 254 -27.23 8.52 -16.55
N ASP A 255 -27.15 7.20 -16.31
CA ASP A 255 -28.27 6.44 -15.77
C ASP A 255 -28.22 6.42 -14.24
N PRO A 256 -29.23 6.95 -13.52
CA PRO A 256 -29.25 6.97 -12.06
C PRO A 256 -29.18 5.57 -11.43
N ARG A 257 -29.70 4.53 -12.12
CA ARG A 257 -29.65 3.14 -11.67
C ARG A 257 -28.23 2.59 -11.59
N THR A 258 -27.29 3.15 -12.37
CA THR A 258 -25.86 2.84 -12.27
C THR A 258 -25.37 3.07 -10.85
N TYR A 259 -25.71 4.22 -10.25
CA TYR A 259 -25.31 4.56 -8.89
C TYR A 259 -26.01 3.70 -7.84
N GLU A 260 -27.28 3.33 -8.06
CA GLU A 260 -28.00 2.42 -7.15
C GLU A 260 -27.28 1.07 -7.05
N VAL A 261 -26.89 0.49 -8.19
CA VAL A 261 -26.17 -0.79 -8.22
C VAL A 261 -24.78 -0.66 -7.61
N GLN A 262 -24.00 0.35 -8.02
CA GLN A 262 -22.65 0.55 -7.49
C GLN A 262 -22.63 0.80 -5.98
N PHE A 263 -23.55 1.63 -5.48
CA PHE A 263 -23.62 1.95 -4.06
C PHE A 263 -24.04 0.76 -3.20
N ASP A 264 -24.91 -0.11 -3.71
CA ASP A 264 -25.24 -1.36 -3.04
C ASP A 264 -24.01 -2.26 -2.88
N LEU A 265 -23.15 -2.35 -3.92
CA LEU A 265 -21.90 -3.13 -3.86
C LEU A 265 -20.88 -2.47 -2.91
N TYR A 266 -20.77 -1.15 -2.95
CA TYR A 266 -19.88 -0.42 -2.02
C TYR A 266 -20.32 -0.63 -0.57
N LEU A 267 -21.59 -0.54 -0.24
CA LEU A 267 -22.11 -0.80 1.11
C LEU A 267 -21.73 -2.20 1.58
N ASP A 268 -21.93 -3.20 0.74
CA ASP A 268 -21.60 -4.58 1.07
C ASP A 268 -20.09 -4.79 1.28
N ALA A 269 -19.27 -4.15 0.45
CA ALA A 269 -17.81 -4.20 0.58
C ALA A 269 -17.32 -3.49 1.85
N LEU A 270 -17.88 -2.33 2.18
CA LEU A 270 -17.55 -1.59 3.40
C LEU A 270 -17.97 -2.34 4.68
N GLU A 271 -19.13 -3.01 4.64
CA GLU A 271 -19.57 -3.89 5.74
C GLU A 271 -18.63 -5.10 5.90
N ALA A 272 -18.14 -5.66 4.80
CA ALA A 272 -17.21 -6.79 4.81
C ALA A 272 -15.80 -6.37 5.30
N MET A 273 -15.36 -5.13 4.99
CA MET A 273 -14.03 -4.60 5.30
C MET A 273 -14.11 -3.35 6.19
N PRO A 274 -14.54 -3.50 7.47
CA PRO A 274 -14.95 -2.36 8.30
C PRO A 274 -13.80 -1.48 8.79
N TYR A 275 -12.54 -1.95 8.72
CA TYR A 275 -11.40 -1.28 9.36
C TYR A 275 -10.52 -0.48 8.40
N GLY A 276 -10.66 -0.67 7.09
CA GLY A 276 -9.89 0.09 6.10
C GLY A 276 -10.34 1.56 6.02
N LYS A 277 -9.42 2.48 5.82
CA LYS A 277 -9.74 3.91 5.72
C LYS A 277 -10.12 4.36 4.31
N TYR A 278 -9.83 3.55 3.29
CA TYR A 278 -10.07 3.87 1.89
C TYR A 278 -11.22 3.06 1.28
N LEU A 279 -11.82 3.63 0.24
CA LEU A 279 -12.63 2.96 -0.78
C LEU A 279 -12.00 3.28 -2.13
N HIS A 280 -11.44 2.29 -2.80
CA HIS A 280 -10.95 2.47 -4.17
C HIS A 280 -12.09 2.23 -5.15
N VAL A 281 -12.41 3.24 -5.95
CA VAL A 281 -13.59 3.24 -6.83
C VAL A 281 -13.30 2.81 -8.27
N GLY A 282 -12.03 2.45 -8.58
CA GLY A 282 -11.62 2.09 -9.93
C GLY A 282 -11.58 3.28 -10.86
N GLY A 283 -12.23 3.18 -12.00
CA GLY A 283 -12.46 4.26 -12.96
C GLY A 283 -11.42 4.39 -14.06
N ASP A 284 -10.55 3.38 -14.20
CA ASP A 284 -9.51 3.28 -15.19
C ASP A 284 -10.00 2.67 -16.52
N GLU A 285 -9.18 2.84 -17.54
CA GLU A 285 -9.25 2.19 -18.86
C GLU A 285 -10.62 2.25 -19.55
N ILE A 286 -11.33 3.35 -19.41
CA ILE A 286 -12.60 3.58 -20.09
C ILE A 286 -12.36 3.71 -21.59
N THR A 287 -13.05 2.89 -22.38
CA THR A 287 -12.89 2.86 -23.84
C THR A 287 -14.02 3.57 -24.57
N ALA A 288 -15.23 3.56 -24.02
CA ALA A 288 -16.41 4.16 -24.64
C ALA A 288 -17.28 4.86 -23.58
N ILE A 289 -17.34 6.18 -23.61
CA ILE A 289 -18.22 6.99 -22.78
C ILE A 289 -18.81 8.14 -23.61
N GLY A 290 -20.08 8.47 -23.40
CA GLY A 290 -20.78 9.50 -24.16
C GLY A 290 -21.40 8.97 -25.47
N ILE A 291 -21.49 7.64 -25.64
CA ILE A 291 -22.05 7.04 -26.85
C ILE A 291 -23.52 6.59 -26.67
N ASP A 292 -23.95 6.33 -25.44
CA ASP A 292 -25.35 6.05 -25.13
C ASP A 292 -26.21 7.30 -25.30
N ASP A 293 -27.47 7.13 -25.70
CA ASP A 293 -28.38 8.25 -25.92
C ASP A 293 -28.66 9.05 -24.63
N ARG A 294 -28.61 8.39 -23.44
CA ARG A 294 -28.72 9.04 -22.14
C ARG A 294 -27.54 9.99 -21.90
N CYS A 295 -26.33 9.58 -22.27
CA CYS A 295 -25.13 10.41 -22.17
C CYS A 295 -25.16 11.53 -23.22
N LYS A 296 -25.48 11.24 -24.50
CA LYS A 296 -25.60 12.25 -25.57
C LYS A 296 -26.60 13.35 -25.23
N ALA A 297 -27.71 13.00 -24.61
CA ALA A 297 -28.75 13.95 -24.20
C ALA A 297 -28.26 15.00 -23.21
N THR A 298 -27.17 14.73 -22.46
CA THR A 298 -26.58 15.69 -21.53
C THR A 298 -25.80 16.81 -22.20
N GLY A 299 -25.37 16.62 -23.45
CA GLY A 299 -24.47 17.52 -24.18
C GLY A 299 -23.05 17.63 -23.61
N LYS A 300 -22.67 16.71 -22.70
CA LYS A 300 -21.37 16.72 -22.00
C LYS A 300 -20.33 15.90 -22.77
N THR A 301 -19.08 16.29 -22.61
CA THR A 301 -17.92 15.54 -23.11
C THR A 301 -17.69 14.26 -22.28
N ALA A 302 -16.96 13.30 -22.84
CA ALA A 302 -16.54 12.10 -22.12
C ALA A 302 -15.80 12.42 -20.83
N PHE A 303 -14.92 13.42 -20.87
CA PHE A 303 -14.20 13.89 -19.67
C PHE A 303 -15.16 14.39 -18.58
N GLU A 304 -16.09 15.27 -18.93
CA GLU A 304 -17.08 15.79 -17.97
C GLU A 304 -17.95 14.67 -17.39
N LEU A 305 -18.40 13.72 -18.22
CA LEU A 305 -19.20 12.58 -17.77
C LEU A 305 -18.45 11.71 -16.75
N GLN A 306 -17.18 11.44 -17.01
CA GLN A 306 -16.35 10.68 -16.05
C GLN A 306 -16.15 11.45 -14.75
N MET A 307 -15.87 12.74 -14.81
CA MET A 307 -15.66 13.54 -13.60
C MET A 307 -16.95 13.74 -12.79
N ILE A 308 -18.12 13.76 -13.45
CA ILE A 308 -19.43 13.74 -12.76
C ILE A 308 -19.62 12.41 -12.02
N TRP A 309 -19.33 11.29 -12.70
CA TRP A 309 -19.36 9.98 -12.05
C TRP A 309 -18.39 9.96 -10.85
N LEU A 310 -17.14 10.38 -11.04
CA LEU A 310 -16.13 10.41 -9.98
C LEU A 310 -16.60 11.23 -8.78
N LYS A 311 -17.18 12.40 -9.02
CA LYS A 311 -17.73 13.24 -7.95
C LYS A 311 -18.79 12.52 -7.13
N ASN A 312 -19.72 11.80 -7.77
CA ASN A 312 -20.78 11.08 -7.10
C ASN A 312 -20.25 9.93 -6.23
N VAL A 313 -19.31 9.13 -6.75
CA VAL A 313 -18.75 8.01 -6.00
C VAL A 313 -17.80 8.48 -4.89
N CYS A 314 -17.08 9.59 -5.09
CA CYS A 314 -16.29 10.23 -4.04
C CYS A 314 -17.19 10.76 -2.90
N GLN A 315 -18.30 11.42 -3.22
CA GLN A 315 -19.24 11.90 -2.21
C GLN A 315 -19.81 10.73 -1.39
N PHE A 316 -20.18 9.64 -2.08
CA PHE A 316 -20.63 8.43 -1.39
C PHE A 316 -19.57 7.91 -0.41
N ALA A 317 -18.30 7.80 -0.81
CA ALA A 317 -17.23 7.32 0.04
C ALA A 317 -17.07 8.22 1.29
N VAL A 318 -17.06 9.54 1.10
CA VAL A 318 -16.97 10.52 2.20
C VAL A 318 -18.14 10.41 3.16
N ASP A 319 -19.36 10.29 2.65
CA ASP A 319 -20.60 10.16 3.46
C ASP A 319 -20.58 8.88 4.31
N HIS A 320 -19.79 7.88 3.90
CA HIS A 320 -19.60 6.62 4.63
C HIS A 320 -18.28 6.56 5.41
N GLY A 321 -17.60 7.71 5.62
CA GLY A 321 -16.40 7.82 6.44
C GLY A 321 -15.16 7.19 5.80
N ARG A 322 -15.12 7.13 4.46
CA ARG A 322 -13.99 6.61 3.69
C ARG A 322 -13.35 7.70 2.85
N ILE A 323 -12.05 7.55 2.60
CA ILE A 323 -11.32 8.38 1.65
C ILE A 323 -11.37 7.68 0.29
N PRO A 324 -11.94 8.31 -0.76
CA PRO A 324 -11.97 7.71 -2.08
C PRO A 324 -10.58 7.65 -2.72
N ILE A 325 -10.29 6.57 -3.44
CA ILE A 325 -9.13 6.43 -4.32
C ILE A 325 -9.64 6.17 -5.74
N PHE A 326 -8.99 6.76 -6.73
CA PHE A 326 -9.33 6.68 -8.14
C PHE A 326 -8.07 6.51 -9.00
N TRP A 327 -8.08 5.59 -9.98
CA TRP A 327 -7.02 5.45 -10.96
C TRP A 327 -6.97 6.67 -11.89
N ASP A 328 -5.82 7.29 -12.05
CA ASP A 328 -5.69 8.65 -12.63
C ASP A 328 -5.53 8.71 -14.15
N ASP A 329 -5.54 7.58 -14.86
CA ASP A 329 -5.21 7.52 -16.28
C ASP A 329 -6.18 8.28 -17.20
N MET A 330 -7.48 8.18 -16.94
CA MET A 330 -8.47 8.71 -17.87
C MET A 330 -8.47 10.24 -17.98
N PRO A 331 -8.43 11.05 -16.91
CA PRO A 331 -8.23 12.48 -17.01
C PRO A 331 -6.98 12.86 -17.82
N LEU A 332 -5.89 12.11 -17.65
CA LEU A 332 -4.64 12.32 -18.36
C LEU A 332 -4.75 11.94 -19.85
N LYS A 333 -5.49 10.87 -20.17
CA LYS A 333 -5.79 10.46 -21.55
C LYS A 333 -6.64 11.51 -22.26
N TYR A 334 -7.71 12.00 -21.64
CA TYR A 334 -8.57 13.05 -22.23
C TYR A 334 -7.80 14.37 -22.44
N ALA A 335 -6.88 14.70 -21.56
CA ALA A 335 -6.01 15.86 -21.72
C ALA A 335 -4.90 15.65 -22.75
N GLY A 336 -4.62 14.41 -23.15
CA GLY A 336 -3.57 14.06 -24.13
C GLY A 336 -2.16 14.04 -23.55
N ILE A 337 -2.01 13.93 -22.21
CA ILE A 337 -0.71 13.92 -21.53
C ILE A 337 -0.29 12.51 -21.08
N TRP A 338 -1.18 11.52 -21.12
CA TRP A 338 -0.95 10.18 -20.63
C TRP A 338 0.31 9.53 -21.23
N GLU A 339 0.41 9.47 -22.56
CA GLU A 339 1.54 8.84 -23.25
C GLU A 339 2.88 9.54 -22.93
N LEU A 340 2.84 10.87 -22.77
CA LEU A 340 4.01 11.62 -22.36
C LEU A 340 4.43 11.26 -20.92
N ALA A 341 3.48 11.14 -20.00
CA ALA A 341 3.74 10.78 -18.62
C ALA A 341 4.32 9.36 -18.46
N LEU A 342 4.02 8.45 -19.40
CA LEU A 342 4.61 7.11 -19.44
C LEU A 342 5.98 7.08 -20.14
N SER A 343 6.33 8.09 -20.96
CA SER A 343 7.53 8.08 -21.79
C SER A 343 8.83 8.14 -20.97
N ASP A 344 9.92 7.73 -21.62
CA ASP A 344 11.31 7.85 -21.15
C ASP A 344 12.06 9.03 -21.77
N LYS A 345 11.31 10.01 -22.33
CA LYS A 345 11.88 11.22 -22.93
C LYS A 345 12.77 11.98 -21.96
N SER A 346 13.85 12.56 -22.53
CA SER A 346 14.74 13.44 -21.79
C SER A 346 14.01 14.70 -21.32
N GLU A 347 14.57 15.38 -20.31
CA GLU A 347 14.04 16.64 -19.80
C GLU A 347 13.87 17.71 -20.91
N GLU A 348 14.85 17.81 -21.83
CA GLU A 348 14.81 18.76 -22.94
C GLU A 348 13.66 18.46 -23.92
N GLU A 349 13.35 17.21 -24.16
CA GLU A 349 12.24 16.77 -25.02
C GLU A 349 10.91 17.01 -24.34
N VAL A 350 10.80 16.68 -23.03
CA VAL A 350 9.59 16.88 -22.25
C VAL A 350 9.21 18.36 -22.20
N VAL A 351 10.15 19.25 -21.92
CA VAL A 351 9.90 20.71 -21.86
C VAL A 351 9.28 21.25 -23.14
N LYS A 352 9.66 20.72 -24.30
CA LYS A 352 9.16 21.20 -25.61
C LYS A 352 7.70 20.83 -25.87
N VAL A 353 7.20 19.77 -25.25
CA VAL A 353 5.86 19.20 -25.53
C VAL A 353 4.95 19.17 -24.30
N TRP A 354 5.47 19.58 -23.15
CA TRP A 354 4.69 19.61 -21.91
C TRP A 354 3.56 20.63 -22.00
N ASN A 355 2.34 20.17 -21.87
CA ASN A 355 1.15 21.02 -21.89
C ASN A 355 0.07 20.42 -20.99
N THR A 356 -0.38 21.19 -19.99
CA THR A 356 -1.43 20.82 -19.05
C THR A 356 -2.69 21.70 -19.18
N ASP A 357 -2.80 22.53 -20.22
CA ASP A 357 -3.89 23.51 -20.37
C ASP A 357 -5.28 22.87 -20.17
N LYS A 358 -5.53 21.70 -20.79
CA LYS A 358 -6.82 21.01 -20.66
C LYS A 358 -7.08 20.50 -19.24
N LEU A 359 -6.04 20.06 -18.51
CA LEU A 359 -6.18 19.67 -17.10
C LEU A 359 -6.43 20.91 -16.24
N ASP A 360 -5.75 22.01 -16.52
CA ASP A 360 -5.87 23.26 -15.79
C ASP A 360 -7.26 23.90 -15.99
N GLU A 361 -7.79 23.85 -17.19
CA GLU A 361 -9.17 24.25 -17.48
C GLU A 361 -10.21 23.39 -16.75
N ALA A 362 -9.93 22.09 -16.62
CA ALA A 362 -10.83 21.12 -15.99
C ALA A 362 -10.61 20.96 -14.46
N ILE A 363 -9.65 21.68 -13.87
CA ILE A 363 -9.26 21.47 -12.46
C ILE A 363 -10.43 21.59 -11.45
N GLY A 364 -11.41 22.41 -11.77
CA GLY A 364 -12.62 22.58 -10.96
C GLY A 364 -13.53 21.33 -10.90
N LEU A 365 -13.30 20.35 -11.78
CA LEU A 365 -14.02 19.08 -11.80
C LEU A 365 -13.38 18.00 -10.91
N PHE A 366 -12.13 18.20 -10.47
CA PHE A 366 -11.38 17.22 -9.67
C PHE A 366 -11.83 17.28 -8.20
N PRO A 367 -12.44 16.20 -7.65
CA PRO A 367 -12.76 16.12 -6.22
C PRO A 367 -11.49 16.20 -5.38
N LYS A 368 -11.43 17.17 -4.44
CA LYS A 368 -10.23 17.40 -3.61
C LYS A 368 -10.09 16.40 -2.46
N GLU A 369 -11.18 15.76 -2.08
CA GLU A 369 -11.23 14.67 -1.11
C GLU A 369 -10.65 13.36 -1.65
N CYS A 370 -10.57 13.22 -2.98
CA CYS A 370 -10.07 12.04 -3.67
C CYS A 370 -8.53 11.95 -3.61
N VAL A 371 -8.02 10.73 -3.47
CA VAL A 371 -6.63 10.39 -3.70
C VAL A 371 -6.50 9.85 -5.12
N TYR A 372 -5.70 10.53 -5.93
CA TYR A 372 -5.43 10.14 -7.30
C TYR A 372 -4.31 9.10 -7.30
N MET A 373 -4.66 7.86 -7.67
CA MET A 373 -3.71 6.76 -7.74
C MET A 373 -2.92 6.85 -9.04
N ARG A 374 -1.73 7.46 -8.96
CA ARG A 374 -0.83 7.59 -10.10
C ARG A 374 -0.11 6.28 -10.34
N TRP A 375 -0.44 5.57 -11.43
CA TRP A 375 0.18 4.30 -11.74
C TRP A 375 1.19 4.39 -12.90
N LYS A 376 2.35 3.74 -12.70
CA LYS A 376 3.39 3.54 -13.70
C LYS A 376 4.15 2.25 -13.38
N TYR A 377 4.14 1.31 -14.31
CA TYR A 377 4.69 -0.04 -14.12
C TYR A 377 6.09 -0.20 -14.70
N GLU A 378 6.65 0.88 -15.25
CA GLU A 378 8.02 1.04 -15.69
C GLU A 378 8.78 1.95 -14.72
N ASP A 379 9.95 2.46 -15.19
CA ASP A 379 10.72 3.43 -14.41
C ASP A 379 9.91 4.71 -14.15
N ALA A 380 9.55 4.93 -12.90
CA ALA A 380 8.81 6.10 -12.45
C ALA A 380 9.69 7.36 -12.30
N THR A 381 11.02 7.23 -12.39
CA THR A 381 11.93 8.37 -12.18
C THR A 381 12.11 9.27 -13.42
N THR A 382 11.33 9.02 -14.49
CA THR A 382 11.39 9.78 -15.74
C THR A 382 10.95 11.23 -15.56
N PRO A 383 11.51 12.17 -16.37
CA PRO A 383 11.21 13.61 -16.25
C PRO A 383 9.72 13.96 -16.37
N ALA A 384 9.03 13.39 -17.34
CA ALA A 384 7.60 13.66 -17.55
C ALA A 384 6.75 13.22 -16.36
N HIS A 385 7.07 12.05 -15.76
CA HIS A 385 6.37 11.56 -14.59
C HIS A 385 6.60 12.45 -13.35
N ARG A 386 7.84 12.91 -13.12
CA ARG A 386 8.14 13.86 -12.03
C ARG A 386 7.36 15.16 -12.19
N ARG A 387 7.32 15.74 -13.40
CA ARG A 387 6.53 16.94 -13.69
C ARG A 387 5.04 16.75 -13.45
N LEU A 388 4.52 15.55 -13.72
CA LEU A 388 3.12 15.25 -13.42
C LEU A 388 2.86 15.20 -11.91
N LEU A 389 3.75 14.61 -11.11
CA LEU A 389 3.63 14.65 -9.66
C LEU A 389 3.69 16.08 -9.10
N GLU A 390 4.58 16.92 -9.65
CA GLU A 390 4.65 18.36 -9.35
C GLU A 390 3.33 19.07 -9.69
N TRP A 391 2.75 18.76 -10.86
CA TRP A 391 1.44 19.33 -11.25
C TRP A 391 0.34 18.99 -10.25
N TYR A 392 0.23 17.73 -9.82
CA TYR A 392 -0.74 17.32 -8.79
C TYR A 392 -0.52 18.10 -7.49
N HIS A 393 0.71 18.19 -7.04
CA HIS A 393 1.07 18.92 -5.83
C HIS A 393 0.66 20.40 -5.93
N ASP A 394 0.99 21.07 -7.05
CA ASP A 394 0.69 22.50 -7.27
C ASP A 394 -0.82 22.77 -7.35
N LYS A 395 -1.62 21.78 -7.75
CA LYS A 395 -3.08 21.86 -7.74
C LYS A 395 -3.69 21.51 -6.38
N GLY A 396 -2.89 21.11 -5.40
CA GLY A 396 -3.34 20.71 -4.07
C GLY A 396 -4.15 19.42 -4.09
N LEU A 397 -3.87 18.53 -5.03
CA LEU A 397 -4.48 17.21 -5.16
C LEU A 397 -3.64 16.17 -4.43
N LYS A 398 -4.29 15.23 -3.76
CA LYS A 398 -3.64 14.12 -3.05
C LYS A 398 -3.27 13.03 -4.05
N VAL A 399 -2.06 12.51 -3.95
CA VAL A 399 -1.56 11.46 -4.84
C VAL A 399 -1.01 10.29 -4.05
N MET A 400 -1.30 9.09 -4.51
CA MET A 400 -0.65 7.85 -4.09
C MET A 400 0.03 7.21 -5.30
N GLY A 401 1.27 6.76 -5.13
CA GLY A 401 1.99 6.05 -6.20
C GLY A 401 1.53 4.62 -6.34
N ALA A 402 1.45 4.10 -7.57
CA ALA A 402 1.20 2.68 -7.82
C ALA A 402 2.17 2.12 -8.86
N THR A 403 2.78 0.96 -8.53
CA THR A 403 3.66 0.23 -9.43
C THR A 403 3.39 -1.27 -9.33
N ALA A 404 3.90 -2.07 -10.27
CA ALA A 404 3.53 -3.46 -10.34
C ALA A 404 4.65 -4.42 -9.88
N ALA A 405 4.31 -5.35 -9.00
CA ALA A 405 5.09 -6.56 -8.77
C ALA A 405 4.83 -7.60 -9.88
N SER A 406 3.58 -7.66 -10.38
CA SER A 406 3.17 -8.48 -11.52
C SER A 406 2.09 -7.72 -12.31
N ALA A 407 2.24 -7.69 -13.65
CA ALA A 407 1.25 -7.16 -14.59
C ALA A 407 1.47 -7.82 -15.94
N GLY A 408 0.64 -8.82 -16.29
CA GLY A 408 0.77 -9.58 -17.53
C GLY A 408 2.10 -10.34 -17.70
N ASP A 409 2.86 -10.52 -16.61
CA ASP A 409 4.13 -11.25 -16.63
C ASP A 409 3.88 -12.75 -16.70
N SER A 410 4.68 -13.45 -17.52
CA SER A 410 4.61 -14.92 -17.55
C SER A 410 4.94 -15.53 -16.17
N PRO A 411 4.12 -16.45 -15.64
CA PRO A 411 4.41 -17.12 -14.38
C PRO A 411 5.70 -17.95 -14.45
N PHE A 412 6.14 -18.35 -15.64
CA PHE A 412 7.38 -19.12 -15.84
C PHE A 412 8.63 -18.23 -15.95
N MET A 413 8.47 -16.96 -16.28
CA MET A 413 9.56 -16.00 -16.45
C MET A 413 9.23 -14.65 -15.79
N PRO A 414 9.06 -14.60 -14.47
CA PRO A 414 8.74 -13.37 -13.78
C PRO A 414 9.91 -12.38 -13.82
N ARG A 415 9.63 -11.12 -14.13
CA ARG A 415 10.64 -10.04 -14.23
C ARG A 415 11.01 -9.47 -12.85
N ARG A 416 11.34 -10.32 -11.89
CA ARG A 416 11.51 -9.94 -10.47
C ARG A 416 12.50 -8.79 -10.25
N ASN A 417 13.70 -8.88 -10.85
CA ASN A 417 14.73 -7.86 -10.66
C ASN A 417 14.28 -6.51 -11.19
N THR A 418 13.75 -6.46 -12.41
CA THR A 418 13.24 -5.24 -13.04
C THR A 418 12.11 -4.63 -12.21
N ARG A 419 11.14 -5.47 -11.78
CA ARG A 419 10.02 -5.02 -10.95
C ARG A 419 10.51 -4.47 -9.59
N SER A 420 11.49 -5.12 -8.97
CA SER A 420 12.07 -4.64 -7.71
C SER A 420 12.74 -3.27 -7.87
N GLU A 421 13.45 -3.01 -8.97
CA GLU A 421 14.04 -1.69 -9.22
C GLU A 421 12.96 -0.62 -9.47
N TYR A 422 11.88 -0.95 -10.16
CA TYR A 422 10.76 -0.01 -10.36
C TYR A 422 10.04 0.31 -9.06
N VAL A 423 9.78 -0.71 -8.22
CA VAL A 423 9.21 -0.51 -6.87
C VAL A 423 10.12 0.40 -6.04
N LYS A 424 11.44 0.15 -6.05
CA LYS A 424 12.41 0.97 -5.33
C LYS A 424 12.43 2.41 -5.82
N GLY A 425 12.50 2.62 -7.13
CA GLY A 425 12.52 3.97 -7.72
C GLY A 425 11.26 4.76 -7.41
N PHE A 426 10.08 4.13 -7.52
CA PHE A 426 8.83 4.81 -7.19
C PHE A 426 8.69 5.06 -5.68
N SER A 427 9.09 4.10 -4.83
CA SER A 427 9.08 4.29 -3.38
C SER A 427 9.93 5.49 -2.96
N GLN A 428 11.09 5.70 -3.60
CA GLN A 428 11.91 6.88 -3.34
C GLN A 428 11.18 8.17 -3.72
N LEU A 429 10.52 8.21 -4.89
CA LEU A 429 9.72 9.37 -5.29
C LEU A 429 8.56 9.65 -4.33
N VAL A 430 7.89 8.60 -3.83
CA VAL A 430 6.82 8.74 -2.83
C VAL A 430 7.35 9.39 -1.55
N ALA A 431 8.51 8.94 -1.06
CA ALA A 431 9.13 9.49 0.13
C ALA A 431 9.61 10.94 -0.09
N ASP A 432 10.30 11.22 -1.21
CA ASP A 432 10.87 12.53 -1.53
C ASP A 432 9.78 13.60 -1.73
N ASN A 433 8.63 13.23 -2.31
CA ASN A 433 7.51 14.13 -2.58
C ASN A 433 6.41 14.07 -1.51
N GLN A 434 6.60 13.29 -0.44
CA GLN A 434 5.63 13.13 0.66
C GLN A 434 4.22 12.77 0.18
N LEU A 435 4.14 11.87 -0.82
CA LEU A 435 2.86 11.38 -1.32
C LEU A 435 2.14 10.56 -0.24
N GLU A 436 0.82 10.36 -0.41
CA GLU A 436 -0.05 9.66 0.56
C GLU A 436 0.40 8.22 0.86
N GLY A 437 1.15 7.59 -0.05
CA GLY A 437 1.67 6.24 0.10
C GLY A 437 2.04 5.59 -1.23
N ILE A 438 2.31 4.28 -1.15
CA ILE A 438 2.60 3.45 -2.31
C ILE A 438 1.72 2.20 -2.30
N LEU A 439 1.23 1.84 -3.49
CA LEU A 439 0.57 0.57 -3.78
C LEU A 439 1.45 -0.26 -4.73
N VAL A 440 1.76 -1.48 -4.34
CA VAL A 440 2.43 -2.44 -5.22
C VAL A 440 1.39 -3.44 -5.72
N THR A 441 1.08 -3.38 -7.02
CA THR A 441 0.02 -4.19 -7.61
C THR A 441 0.51 -5.59 -7.97
N ALA A 442 -0.37 -6.58 -7.79
CA ALA A 442 -0.20 -7.95 -8.26
C ALA A 442 -1.46 -8.31 -9.04
N TRP A 443 -1.43 -8.00 -10.35
CA TRP A 443 -2.54 -8.26 -11.26
C TRP A 443 -2.64 -9.74 -11.61
N ASP A 444 -3.86 -10.22 -11.69
CA ASP A 444 -4.21 -11.60 -12.03
C ASP A 444 -4.45 -11.79 -13.55
N ASP A 445 -3.87 -10.92 -14.37
CA ASP A 445 -4.09 -10.91 -15.83
C ASP A 445 -3.51 -12.13 -16.57
N GLY A 446 -2.64 -12.86 -15.93
CA GLY A 446 -1.94 -14.00 -16.52
C GLY A 446 -2.32 -15.36 -15.93
N SER A 447 -3.33 -15.41 -15.08
CA SER A 447 -3.81 -16.67 -14.51
C SER A 447 -4.52 -17.50 -15.57
N PRO A 448 -4.22 -18.83 -15.65
CA PRO A 448 -4.90 -19.73 -16.59
C PRO A 448 -6.35 -19.98 -16.21
#